data_28a2337a5319937b72b9f85ccf41862e
#
_entry.id   28a2337a5319937b72b9f85ccf41862e
#
_cell.length_a   1.000
_cell.length_b   1.000
_cell.length_c   1.000
_cell.angle_alpha   90.00
_cell.angle_beta   90.00
_cell.angle_gamma   90.00
#
_symmetry.space_group_name_H-M   'P 1'
#
loop_
_entity.id
_entity.type
_entity.pdbx_description
1 polymer ?
#
loop_
_entity_poly.entity_id
_entity_poly.type
_entity_poly.pdbx_seq_one_letter_code
_entity_poly.pdbx_strand_id
1 'polypeptide(L)'
;LKNYVLTNNMGNSVNFNYVDSLLSWKSLADYFMINSYTVNQDWLNWNTAWWRGLDTNGDHKKWGYALWDMDATFGHYINYTGIPDPSANADPCNAENLPNPGGQGHTDILEKLINENPVVEQYYITRYIDLINTSFSCASMLALLDSMVNEIDPEMTAHCAKWGGSYSGWQSRVTQLRNFINQRCLALEQGL
;
A
#
# COMPACT_ATOMS: atom_id res chain seq x y z
N LEU A 1 15.03 16.46 -0.87
CA LEU A 1 15.27 15.02 -1.00
C LEU A 1 14.96 14.54 -2.42
N LYS A 2 13.72 14.71 -2.92
CA LYS A 2 13.30 14.28 -4.28
C LYS A 2 14.31 14.69 -5.35
N ASN A 3 14.62 15.98 -5.46
CA ASN A 3 15.56 16.48 -6.48
C ASN A 3 16.94 15.80 -6.37
N TYR A 4 17.42 15.57 -5.14
CA TYR A 4 18.69 14.88 -4.94
C TYR A 4 18.65 13.44 -5.47
N VAL A 5 17.59 12.69 -5.15
CA VAL A 5 17.42 11.32 -5.66
C VAL A 5 17.39 11.32 -7.19
N LEU A 6 16.58 12.18 -7.80
CA LEU A 6 16.37 12.17 -9.24
C LEU A 6 17.58 12.64 -10.06
N THR A 7 18.46 13.49 -9.47
CA THR A 7 19.62 14.04 -10.19
C THR A 7 20.94 13.31 -9.91
N ASN A 8 20.96 12.37 -8.96
CA ASN A 8 22.17 11.63 -8.62
C ASN A 8 22.01 10.13 -8.91
N ASN A 9 23.11 9.44 -9.13
CA ASN A 9 23.13 7.99 -9.31
C ASN A 9 22.98 7.29 -7.95
N MET A 10 21.90 6.54 -7.75
CA MET A 10 21.59 5.82 -6.51
C MET A 10 22.35 4.48 -6.38
N GLY A 11 23.00 3.99 -7.44
CA GLY A 11 23.97 2.91 -7.37
C GLY A 11 25.29 3.33 -6.74
N ASN A 12 25.56 4.62 -6.65
CA ASN A 12 26.72 5.14 -5.91
C ASN A 12 26.44 5.12 -4.41
N SER A 13 27.29 4.42 -3.65
CA SER A 13 27.13 4.24 -2.20
C SER A 13 27.10 5.56 -1.40
N VAL A 14 27.85 6.58 -1.82
CA VAL A 14 27.86 7.89 -1.13
C VAL A 14 26.50 8.56 -1.28
N ASN A 15 25.95 8.57 -2.51
CA ASN A 15 24.64 9.16 -2.78
C ASN A 15 23.52 8.39 -2.07
N PHE A 16 23.56 7.06 -2.16
CA PHE A 16 22.57 6.22 -1.51
C PHE A 16 22.59 6.35 0.03
N ASN A 17 23.78 6.33 0.64
CA ASN A 17 23.93 6.50 2.10
C ASN A 17 23.39 7.87 2.56
N TYR A 18 23.58 8.92 1.76
CA TYR A 18 22.97 10.23 2.07
C TYR A 18 21.45 10.13 2.07
N VAL A 19 20.84 9.52 1.04
CA VAL A 19 19.38 9.30 0.98
C VAL A 19 18.92 8.43 2.13
N ASP A 20 19.60 7.31 2.41
CA ASP A 20 19.26 6.41 3.51
C ASP A 20 19.37 7.10 4.88
N SER A 21 20.25 8.08 5.04
CA SER A 21 20.31 8.86 6.29
C SER A 21 19.06 9.73 6.54
N LEU A 22 18.31 10.07 5.49
CA LEU A 22 17.15 10.98 5.56
C LEU A 22 15.82 10.26 5.38
N LEU A 23 15.77 9.19 4.60
CA LEU A 23 14.56 8.48 4.20
C LEU A 23 14.62 7.03 4.67
N SER A 24 13.59 6.57 5.35
CA SER A 24 13.35 5.14 5.53
C SER A 24 12.79 4.57 4.22
N TRP A 25 13.67 4.26 3.27
CA TRP A 25 13.28 3.73 1.97
C TRP A 25 12.55 2.38 2.08
N LYS A 26 12.82 1.61 3.15
CA LYS A 26 12.04 0.38 3.46
C LYS A 26 10.60 0.70 3.80
N SER A 27 10.36 1.76 4.57
CA SER A 27 9.00 2.23 4.86
C SER A 27 8.28 2.72 3.60
N LEU A 28 9.00 3.36 2.66
CA LEU A 28 8.46 3.73 1.35
C LEU A 28 8.08 2.48 0.54
N ALA A 29 8.95 1.48 0.48
CA ALA A 29 8.69 0.22 -0.20
C ALA A 29 7.45 -0.50 0.37
N ASP A 30 7.39 -0.68 1.70
CA ASP A 30 6.25 -1.31 2.39
C ASP A 30 4.95 -0.51 2.14
N TYR A 31 5.00 0.82 2.12
CA TYR A 31 3.86 1.68 1.81
C TYR A 31 3.32 1.41 0.39
N PHE A 32 4.19 1.30 -0.60
CA PHE A 32 3.78 0.98 -1.97
C PHE A 32 3.23 -0.46 -2.09
N MET A 33 3.88 -1.44 -1.46
CA MET A 33 3.41 -2.82 -1.48
C MET A 33 2.00 -2.97 -0.91
N ILE A 34 1.70 -2.30 0.21
CA ILE A 34 0.37 -2.35 0.83
C ILE A 34 -0.67 -1.69 -0.07
N ASN A 35 -0.39 -0.50 -0.61
CA ASN A 35 -1.31 0.21 -1.49
C ASN A 35 -1.54 -0.54 -2.82
N SER A 36 -0.49 -1.16 -3.37
CA SER A 36 -0.60 -2.02 -4.54
C SER A 36 -1.40 -3.29 -4.24
N TYR A 37 -1.11 -3.96 -3.13
CA TYR A 37 -1.85 -5.15 -2.71
C TYR A 37 -3.35 -4.89 -2.57
N THR A 38 -3.70 -3.82 -1.88
CA THR A 38 -5.10 -3.44 -1.62
C THR A 38 -5.79 -2.78 -2.80
N VAL A 39 -5.06 -2.52 -3.88
CA VAL A 39 -5.53 -1.76 -5.06
C VAL A 39 -6.17 -0.44 -4.63
N ASN A 40 -5.41 0.36 -3.88
CA ASN A 40 -5.89 1.64 -3.37
C ASN A 40 -6.14 2.61 -4.53
N GLN A 41 -7.33 3.21 -4.56
CA GLN A 41 -7.80 4.09 -5.63
C GLN A 41 -7.79 5.57 -5.24
N ASP A 42 -7.29 5.90 -4.05
CA ASP A 42 -7.23 7.27 -3.52
C ASP A 42 -5.92 7.54 -2.77
N TRP A 43 -4.79 7.42 -3.45
CA TRP A 43 -3.46 7.59 -2.85
C TRP A 43 -2.47 8.32 -3.76
N LEU A 44 -1.20 8.39 -3.36
CA LEU A 44 -0.06 9.07 -3.99
C LEU A 44 -0.01 10.60 -3.78
N ASN A 45 -1.13 11.31 -3.83
CA ASN A 45 -1.19 12.72 -3.51
C ASN A 45 -2.19 13.05 -2.43
N TRP A 46 -3.22 12.23 -2.40
CA TRP A 46 -4.22 12.24 -1.35
C TRP A 46 -3.87 11.13 -0.39
N ASN A 47 -4.27 11.26 0.85
CA ASN A 47 -4.14 10.18 1.82
C ASN A 47 -2.71 9.61 1.97
N THR A 48 -1.72 10.45 1.69
CA THR A 48 -0.30 10.11 1.86
C THR A 48 0.25 10.87 3.06
N ALA A 49 0.64 10.13 4.09
CA ALA A 49 1.24 10.67 5.29
C ALA A 49 2.69 10.20 5.44
N TRP A 50 3.60 11.13 5.71
CA TRP A 50 4.97 10.83 6.10
C TRP A 50 5.36 11.70 7.28
N TRP A 51 6.22 11.16 8.13
CA TRP A 51 6.61 11.83 9.34
C TRP A 51 8.04 11.48 9.76
N ARG A 52 8.63 12.31 10.59
CA ARG A 52 9.86 12.00 11.32
C ARG A 52 9.83 12.65 12.69
N GLY A 53 10.56 12.07 13.64
CA GLY A 53 10.81 12.70 14.94
C GLY A 53 11.76 13.87 14.82
N LEU A 54 11.52 14.92 15.61
CA LEU A 54 12.40 16.09 15.72
C LEU A 54 13.34 15.99 16.93
N ASP A 55 13.10 15.06 17.85
CA ASP A 55 13.98 14.84 18.99
C ASP A 55 15.31 14.25 18.51
N THR A 56 16.40 14.95 18.83
CA THR A 56 17.77 14.54 18.45
C THR A 56 18.21 13.23 19.10
N ASN A 57 17.57 12.83 20.20
CA ASN A 57 17.81 11.58 20.90
C ASN A 57 16.80 10.47 20.58
N GLY A 58 15.77 10.78 19.78
CA GLY A 58 14.73 9.84 19.39
C GLY A 58 15.16 8.90 18.27
N ASP A 59 14.39 7.81 18.09
CA ASP A 59 14.72 6.73 17.16
C ASP A 59 14.25 7.00 15.72
N HIS A 60 13.24 7.86 15.53
CA HIS A 60 12.59 8.09 14.24
C HIS A 60 13.13 9.35 13.54
N LYS A 61 14.42 9.36 13.20
CA LYS A 61 15.06 10.52 12.56
C LYS A 61 14.89 10.59 11.05
N LYS A 62 14.59 9.46 10.40
CA LYS A 62 14.34 9.36 8.98
C LYS A 62 12.87 9.62 8.67
N TRP A 63 12.58 10.17 7.50
CA TRP A 63 11.24 10.24 6.99
C TRP A 63 10.70 8.82 6.76
N GLY A 64 9.57 8.50 7.38
CA GLY A 64 8.85 7.24 7.21
C GLY A 64 7.45 7.51 6.69
N TYR A 65 6.84 6.53 6.06
CA TYR A 65 5.48 6.58 5.55
C TYR A 65 4.51 5.96 6.55
N ALA A 66 3.31 6.48 6.61
CA ALA A 66 2.20 5.94 7.38
C ALA A 66 1.00 5.70 6.46
N LEU A 67 0.30 4.60 6.68
CA LEU A 67 -0.98 4.36 6.02
C LEU A 67 -2.02 5.32 6.59
N TRP A 68 -2.81 5.92 5.70
CA TRP A 68 -3.84 6.87 6.06
C TRP A 68 -5.02 6.70 5.12
N ASP A 69 -6.24 6.70 5.67
CA ASP A 69 -7.50 6.72 4.94
C ASP A 69 -7.60 5.66 3.84
N MET A 70 -7.57 4.39 4.25
CA MET A 70 -7.51 3.22 3.36
C MET A 70 -8.90 2.72 2.92
N ASP A 71 -9.94 3.56 2.98
CA ASP A 71 -11.31 3.18 2.64
C ASP A 71 -11.53 2.94 1.13
N ALA A 72 -10.75 3.60 0.27
CA ALA A 72 -10.81 3.42 -1.18
C ALA A 72 -9.99 2.21 -1.67
N THR A 73 -10.12 1.07 -1.01
CA THR A 73 -9.36 -0.17 -1.30
C THR A 73 -10.27 -1.35 -1.61
N PHE A 74 -9.70 -2.45 -2.12
CA PHE A 74 -10.40 -3.71 -2.39
C PHE A 74 -11.63 -3.57 -3.30
N GLY A 75 -11.57 -2.66 -4.27
CA GLY A 75 -12.67 -2.42 -5.21
C GLY A 75 -13.87 -1.70 -4.60
N HIS A 76 -13.73 -1.16 -3.40
CA HIS A 76 -14.77 -0.36 -2.75
C HIS A 76 -14.46 1.11 -2.92
N TYR A 77 -15.27 1.86 -3.60
CA TYR A 77 -15.16 3.31 -3.78
C TYR A 77 -14.87 3.78 -5.21
N ILE A 78 -14.58 5.07 -5.35
CA ILE A 78 -14.34 5.72 -6.63
C ILE A 78 -12.83 5.72 -6.91
N ASN A 79 -12.45 5.46 -8.15
CA ASN A 79 -11.06 5.54 -8.61
C ASN A 79 -10.61 7.01 -8.74
N TYR A 80 -10.32 7.67 -7.63
CA TYR A 80 -9.91 9.07 -7.60
C TYR A 80 -8.53 9.31 -8.22
N THR A 81 -7.60 8.40 -8.01
CA THR A 81 -6.25 8.50 -8.55
C THR A 81 -6.21 8.20 -10.04
N GLY A 82 -7.21 7.50 -10.58
CA GLY A 82 -7.24 7.08 -11.98
C GLY A 82 -6.23 5.96 -12.27
N ILE A 83 -6.04 5.02 -11.34
CA ILE A 83 -5.21 3.85 -11.60
C ILE A 83 -5.77 3.07 -12.79
N PRO A 84 -4.90 2.54 -13.68
CA PRO A 84 -5.32 1.94 -14.94
C PRO A 84 -6.24 0.72 -14.76
N ASP A 85 -5.97 -0.12 -13.77
CA ASP A 85 -6.78 -1.28 -13.43
C ASP A 85 -7.18 -1.24 -11.94
N PRO A 86 -8.44 -0.92 -11.60
CA PRO A 86 -8.94 -0.93 -10.22
C PRO A 86 -9.46 -2.31 -9.78
N SER A 87 -9.33 -3.34 -10.61
CA SER A 87 -9.81 -4.69 -10.29
C SER A 87 -8.86 -5.46 -9.39
N ALA A 88 -9.33 -6.59 -8.88
CA ALA A 88 -8.49 -7.51 -8.12
C ALA A 88 -7.35 -8.13 -8.95
N ASN A 89 -7.43 -8.04 -10.28
CA ASN A 89 -6.39 -8.56 -11.20
C ASN A 89 -5.31 -7.52 -11.53
N ALA A 90 -5.39 -6.31 -10.96
CA ALA A 90 -4.37 -5.29 -11.17
C ALA A 90 -2.96 -5.85 -10.92
N ASP A 91 -2.02 -5.52 -11.81
CA ASP A 91 -0.64 -5.98 -11.73
C ASP A 91 0.00 -5.55 -10.39
N PRO A 92 0.38 -6.50 -9.53
CA PRO A 92 0.96 -6.19 -8.23
C PRO A 92 2.39 -5.65 -8.31
N CYS A 93 3.08 -5.91 -9.43
CA CYS A 93 4.46 -5.52 -9.66
C CYS A 93 4.60 -4.17 -10.38
N ASN A 94 3.51 -3.45 -10.60
CA ASN A 94 3.48 -2.21 -11.37
C ASN A 94 3.13 -0.97 -10.52
N ALA A 95 3.34 -1.06 -9.21
CA ALA A 95 3.02 0.01 -8.28
C ALA A 95 3.85 1.27 -8.53
N GLU A 96 5.11 1.12 -8.91
CA GLU A 96 6.05 2.19 -9.23
C GLU A 96 5.68 2.95 -10.52
N ASN A 97 4.91 2.32 -11.40
CA ASN A 97 4.44 2.94 -12.64
C ASN A 97 3.06 3.62 -12.51
N LEU A 98 2.53 3.69 -11.29
CA LEU A 98 1.27 4.37 -11.05
C LEU A 98 1.37 5.87 -11.34
N PRO A 99 0.27 6.51 -11.76
CA PRO A 99 0.25 7.95 -11.95
C PRO A 99 0.75 8.68 -10.71
N ASN A 100 1.57 9.71 -10.90
CA ASN A 100 2.07 10.57 -9.84
C ASN A 100 1.38 11.94 -9.92
N PRO A 101 0.06 12.00 -9.68
CA PRO A 101 -0.73 13.21 -9.82
C PRO A 101 -0.25 14.24 -8.79
N GLY A 102 -0.05 15.53 -9.20
CA GLY A 102 0.42 16.60 -8.34
C GLY A 102 1.93 16.68 -8.13
N GLY A 103 2.72 15.77 -8.69
CA GLY A 103 4.17 15.91 -8.81
C GLY A 103 4.96 15.81 -7.50
N GLN A 104 4.43 15.14 -6.47
CA GLN A 104 5.16 14.96 -5.20
C GLN A 104 6.36 14.00 -5.35
N GLY A 105 6.31 13.06 -6.30
CA GLY A 105 7.45 12.26 -6.71
C GLY A 105 7.74 11.06 -5.83
N HIS A 106 6.74 10.54 -5.13
CA HIS A 106 6.90 9.32 -4.33
C HIS A 106 7.22 8.12 -5.22
N THR A 107 6.50 7.98 -6.34
CA THR A 107 6.73 6.95 -7.36
C THR A 107 8.11 7.11 -8.00
N ASP A 108 8.45 8.32 -8.45
CA ASP A 108 9.73 8.62 -9.07
C ASP A 108 10.92 8.27 -8.15
N ILE A 109 10.78 8.52 -6.84
CA ILE A 109 11.81 8.16 -5.84
C ILE A 109 11.95 6.64 -5.75
N LEU A 110 10.84 5.92 -5.59
CA LEU A 110 10.88 4.46 -5.44
C LEU A 110 11.43 3.79 -6.70
N GLU A 111 10.91 4.16 -7.87
CA GLU A 111 11.36 3.65 -9.18
C GLU A 111 12.87 3.82 -9.35
N LYS A 112 13.37 5.04 -9.10
CA LYS A 112 14.81 5.30 -9.22
C LYS A 112 15.65 4.50 -8.23
N LEU A 113 15.18 4.33 -7.01
CA LEU A 113 15.89 3.53 -6.02
C LEU A 113 15.92 2.05 -6.41
N ILE A 114 14.83 1.49 -6.91
CA ILE A 114 14.76 0.10 -7.38
C ILE A 114 15.68 -0.09 -8.59
N ASN A 115 15.55 0.78 -9.61
CA ASN A 115 16.26 0.61 -10.89
C ASN A 115 17.78 0.82 -10.80
N GLU A 116 18.25 1.62 -9.83
CA GLU A 116 19.67 1.95 -9.74
C GLU A 116 20.40 1.29 -8.57
N ASN A 117 19.67 0.78 -7.57
CA ASN A 117 20.32 0.19 -6.39
C ASN A 117 19.90 -1.27 -6.18
N PRO A 118 20.80 -2.23 -6.44
CA PRO A 118 20.50 -3.66 -6.34
C PRO A 118 20.10 -4.11 -4.93
N VAL A 119 20.49 -3.38 -3.89
CA VAL A 119 20.06 -3.69 -2.50
C VAL A 119 18.60 -3.35 -2.31
N VAL A 120 18.15 -2.24 -2.89
CA VAL A 120 16.72 -1.83 -2.83
C VAL A 120 15.87 -2.76 -3.68
N GLU A 121 16.29 -3.07 -4.90
CA GLU A 121 15.62 -4.03 -5.79
C GLU A 121 15.45 -5.39 -5.10
N GLN A 122 16.54 -5.97 -4.60
CA GLN A 122 16.49 -7.26 -3.91
C GLN A 122 15.59 -7.23 -2.68
N TYR A 123 15.62 -6.15 -1.90
CA TYR A 123 14.73 -5.98 -0.75
C TYR A 123 13.27 -5.94 -1.19
N TYR A 124 12.96 -5.14 -2.23
CA TYR A 124 11.59 -4.98 -2.73
C TYR A 124 11.00 -6.34 -3.14
N ILE A 125 11.72 -7.09 -3.97
CA ILE A 125 11.29 -8.42 -4.43
C ILE A 125 11.13 -9.38 -3.24
N THR A 126 12.16 -9.53 -2.43
CA THR A 126 12.15 -10.49 -1.29
C THR A 126 11.04 -10.14 -0.30
N ARG A 127 10.90 -8.86 0.04
CA ARG A 127 9.90 -8.39 1.00
C ARG A 127 8.47 -8.62 0.49
N TYR A 128 8.23 -8.39 -0.80
CA TYR A 128 6.90 -8.61 -1.36
C TYR A 128 6.55 -10.11 -1.38
N ILE A 129 7.48 -10.97 -1.78
CA ILE A 129 7.33 -12.43 -1.70
C ILE A 129 7.05 -12.88 -0.27
N ASP A 130 7.79 -12.37 0.72
CA ASP A 130 7.56 -12.67 2.13
C ASP A 130 6.15 -12.25 2.58
N LEU A 131 5.69 -11.08 2.19
CA LEU A 131 4.36 -10.58 2.52
C LEU A 131 3.26 -11.46 1.91
N ILE A 132 3.39 -11.87 0.66
CA ILE A 132 2.42 -12.74 -0.02
C ILE A 132 2.35 -14.12 0.63
N ASN A 133 3.48 -14.64 1.07
CA ASN A 133 3.53 -15.93 1.76
C ASN A 133 3.12 -15.87 3.25
N THR A 134 2.92 -14.68 3.79
CA THR A 134 2.59 -14.47 5.21
C THR A 134 1.34 -13.60 5.39
N SER A 135 1.52 -12.31 5.60
CA SER A 135 0.45 -11.37 5.95
C SER A 135 -0.56 -11.15 4.83
N PHE A 136 -0.12 -11.19 3.57
CA PHE A 136 -0.99 -11.04 2.39
C PHE A 136 -1.46 -12.36 1.80
N SER A 137 -1.13 -13.49 2.43
CA SER A 137 -1.64 -14.78 1.97
C SER A 137 -3.18 -14.81 2.07
N CYS A 138 -3.83 -15.53 1.17
CA CYS A 138 -5.28 -15.70 1.19
C CYS A 138 -5.80 -16.12 2.55
N ALA A 139 -5.15 -17.11 3.16
CA ALA A 139 -5.53 -17.63 4.47
C ALA A 139 -5.48 -16.54 5.55
N SER A 140 -4.38 -15.76 5.60
CA SER A 140 -4.22 -14.67 6.59
C SER A 140 -5.22 -13.55 6.38
N MET A 141 -5.42 -13.12 5.13
CA MET A 141 -6.33 -12.01 4.82
C MET A 141 -7.79 -12.38 5.05
N LEU A 142 -8.20 -13.61 4.70
CA LEU A 142 -9.54 -14.08 4.96
C LEU A 142 -9.80 -14.28 6.46
N ALA A 143 -8.83 -14.81 7.19
CA ALA A 143 -8.94 -14.96 8.65
C ALA A 143 -9.06 -13.58 9.35
N LEU A 144 -8.30 -12.58 8.86
CA LEU A 144 -8.40 -11.21 9.37
C LEU A 144 -9.78 -10.62 9.08
N LEU A 145 -10.29 -10.78 7.85
CA LEU A 145 -11.64 -10.35 7.49
C LEU A 145 -12.69 -11.00 8.38
N ASP A 146 -12.60 -12.33 8.59
CA ASP A 146 -13.54 -13.06 9.43
C ASP A 146 -13.51 -12.58 10.88
N SER A 147 -12.32 -12.31 11.42
CA SER A 147 -12.18 -11.76 12.76
C SER A 147 -12.86 -10.41 12.90
N MET A 148 -12.62 -9.49 11.96
CA MET A 148 -13.23 -8.15 11.97
C MET A 148 -14.75 -8.23 11.79
N VAL A 149 -15.25 -9.06 10.87
CA VAL A 149 -16.68 -9.25 10.64
C VAL A 149 -17.36 -9.78 11.88
N ASN A 150 -16.80 -10.83 12.51
CA ASN A 150 -17.37 -11.40 13.73
C ASN A 150 -17.44 -10.41 14.90
N GLU A 151 -16.48 -9.48 14.98
CA GLU A 151 -16.47 -8.44 16.02
C GLU A 151 -17.60 -7.41 15.83
N ILE A 152 -17.85 -6.97 14.59
CA ILE A 152 -18.81 -5.90 14.33
C ILE A 152 -20.23 -6.41 14.00
N ASP A 153 -20.39 -7.66 13.59
CA ASP A 153 -21.67 -8.25 13.17
C ASP A 153 -22.80 -8.06 14.18
N PRO A 154 -22.62 -8.26 15.50
CA PRO A 154 -23.67 -8.07 16.48
C PRO A 154 -24.29 -6.67 16.50
N GLU A 155 -23.50 -5.65 16.13
CA GLU A 155 -23.91 -4.24 16.15
C GLU A 155 -24.51 -3.76 14.82
N MET A 156 -24.36 -4.53 13.74
CA MET A 156 -24.70 -4.07 12.39
C MET A 156 -26.21 -3.84 12.18
N THR A 157 -27.07 -4.58 12.86
CA THR A 157 -28.53 -4.33 12.80
C THR A 157 -28.88 -2.97 13.39
N ALA A 158 -28.34 -2.64 14.57
CA ALA A 158 -28.54 -1.35 15.22
C ALA A 158 -27.87 -0.21 14.43
N HIS A 159 -26.68 -0.45 13.89
CA HIS A 159 -25.99 0.50 13.01
C HIS A 159 -26.83 0.86 11.79
N CYS A 160 -27.35 -0.13 11.06
CA CYS A 160 -28.20 0.10 9.88
C CYS A 160 -29.48 0.85 10.23
N ALA A 161 -30.11 0.55 11.37
CA ALA A 161 -31.29 1.25 11.81
C ALA A 161 -31.03 2.74 12.10
N LYS A 162 -29.84 3.07 12.60
CA LYS A 162 -29.47 4.44 12.97
C LYS A 162 -28.97 5.27 11.78
N TRP A 163 -28.14 4.67 10.93
CA TRP A 163 -27.39 5.39 9.89
C TRP A 163 -27.90 5.11 8.47
N GLY A 164 -28.85 4.22 8.31
CA GLY A 164 -29.38 3.78 7.02
C GLY A 164 -28.70 2.53 6.48
N GLY A 165 -29.28 1.99 5.40
CA GLY A 165 -28.86 0.72 4.82
C GLY A 165 -29.66 -0.47 5.36
N SER A 166 -29.14 -1.68 5.14
CA SER A 166 -29.76 -2.91 5.64
C SER A 166 -28.70 -3.92 6.02
N TYR A 167 -28.99 -4.78 6.98
CA TYR A 167 -28.09 -5.86 7.39
C TYR A 167 -27.73 -6.79 6.21
N SER A 168 -28.71 -7.14 5.35
CA SER A 168 -28.46 -7.95 4.16
C SER A 168 -27.56 -7.23 3.13
N GLY A 169 -27.71 -5.91 3.00
CA GLY A 169 -26.84 -5.09 2.18
C GLY A 169 -25.41 -5.10 2.67
N TRP A 170 -25.21 -4.97 3.97
CA TRP A 170 -23.89 -5.10 4.60
C TRP A 170 -23.29 -6.49 4.35
N GLN A 171 -24.01 -7.58 4.58
CA GLN A 171 -23.55 -8.94 4.29
C GLN A 171 -23.15 -9.12 2.82
N SER A 172 -23.88 -8.50 1.90
CA SER A 172 -23.54 -8.49 0.48
C SER A 172 -22.20 -7.80 0.21
N ARG A 173 -21.92 -6.68 0.91
CA ARG A 173 -20.62 -5.98 0.82
C ARG A 173 -19.47 -6.80 1.40
N VAL A 174 -19.67 -7.47 2.52
CA VAL A 174 -18.67 -8.41 3.09
C VAL A 174 -18.36 -9.52 2.08
N THR A 175 -19.38 -10.07 1.42
CA THR A 175 -19.20 -11.08 0.37
C THR A 175 -18.41 -10.54 -0.82
N GLN A 176 -18.66 -9.33 -1.26
CA GLN A 176 -17.91 -8.68 -2.34
C GLN A 176 -16.43 -8.50 -1.95
N LEU A 177 -16.17 -8.02 -0.72
CA LEU A 177 -14.80 -7.87 -0.21
C LEU A 177 -14.07 -9.21 -0.15
N ARG A 178 -14.72 -10.26 0.34
CA ARG A 178 -14.19 -11.63 0.36
C ARG A 178 -13.82 -12.13 -1.04
N ASN A 179 -14.70 -11.91 -2.01
CA ASN A 179 -14.45 -12.30 -3.40
C ASN A 179 -13.27 -11.52 -3.99
N PHE A 180 -13.17 -10.22 -3.69
CA PHE A 180 -12.04 -9.42 -4.13
C PHE A 180 -10.72 -9.96 -3.55
N ILE A 181 -10.65 -10.25 -2.25
CA ILE A 181 -9.47 -10.82 -1.60
C ILE A 181 -9.08 -12.15 -2.26
N ASN A 182 -10.03 -13.05 -2.49
CA ASN A 182 -9.76 -14.34 -3.15
C ASN A 182 -9.18 -14.15 -4.57
N GLN A 183 -9.76 -13.26 -5.36
CA GLN A 183 -9.26 -12.95 -6.71
C GLN A 183 -7.88 -12.30 -6.66
N ARG A 184 -7.67 -11.39 -5.69
CA ARG A 184 -6.39 -10.71 -5.49
C ARG A 184 -5.26 -11.68 -5.18
N CYS A 185 -5.51 -12.67 -4.33
CA CYS A 185 -4.54 -13.71 -4.02
C CYS A 185 -4.11 -14.49 -5.29
N LEU A 186 -5.08 -14.89 -6.13
CA LEU A 186 -4.79 -15.60 -7.37
C LEU A 186 -3.97 -14.74 -8.35
N ALA A 187 -4.29 -13.46 -8.45
CA ALA A 187 -3.54 -12.52 -9.29
C ALA A 187 -2.09 -12.36 -8.81
N LEU A 188 -1.86 -12.36 -7.50
CA LEU A 188 -0.52 -12.28 -6.92
C LEU A 188 0.30 -13.56 -7.15
N GLU A 189 -0.32 -14.74 -7.02
CA GLU A 189 0.33 -16.02 -7.28
C GLU A 189 0.73 -16.20 -8.76
N GLN A 190 0.03 -15.53 -9.67
CA GLN A 190 0.28 -15.60 -11.11
C GLN A 190 1.22 -14.49 -11.62
N GLY A 191 1.31 -13.37 -10.91
CA GLY A 191 2.07 -12.19 -11.32
C GLY A 191 3.50 -12.11 -10.78
N LEU A 192 3.89 -13.04 -9.92
CA LEU A 192 5.23 -13.19 -9.34
C LEU A 192 5.83 -14.53 -9.76
#